data_a82e825d3a4c5068e0eb7854f4fb8048
#
_entry.id   a82e825d3a4c5068e0eb7854f4fb8048
#
_cell.length_a   1.000
_cell.length_b   1.000
_cell.length_c   1.000
_cell.angle_alpha   90.00
_cell.angle_beta   90.00
_cell.angle_gamma   90.00
#
_symmetry.space_group_name_H-M   'P 1'
#
loop_
_entity.id
_entity.type
_entity.pdbx_description
1 polymer ?
#
loop_
_entity_poly.entity_id
_entity_poly.type
_entity_poly.pdbx_seq_one_letter_code
_entity_poly.pdbx_strand_id
1 'polypeptide(L)'
;MKSRYSSPVLIVGAHRSGTTATARALELLGLQIGQHLDSHRESRPLQKLHEDYLQRVGAAWYNPQPFLKWIGTAEGKQDCSSYLRTNVRRGFARIFGYRRNPKGLWLRVRLNFGARWGWKEPRTTLFAPAWLEIFPEARIVHVVRDAEAAASSIRERELKFQAAGDPPTPNLAHLNYCTQLVQTYLAAGEQLADSPNYQRLQFEELQANPPAMLEQLGNFCDLRVARRDLSAAAASIRPARVRSTFS
;
A
#
# COMPACT_ATOMS: atom_id res chain seq x y z
N MET A 1 -1.45 21.45 -12.02
CA MET A 1 -1.72 20.57 -13.19
C MET A 1 -2.93 19.73 -12.84
N LYS A 2 -4.12 20.01 -13.41
CA LYS A 2 -5.26 19.10 -13.22
C LYS A 2 -4.88 17.75 -13.84
N SER A 3 -4.84 16.71 -13.02
CA SER A 3 -4.56 15.34 -13.49
C SER A 3 -5.61 14.98 -14.54
N ARG A 4 -5.16 14.43 -15.67
CA ARG A 4 -6.03 13.89 -16.73
C ARG A 4 -6.84 12.67 -16.26
N TYR A 5 -6.50 12.14 -15.10
CA TYR A 5 -7.10 10.97 -14.49
C TYR A 5 -7.77 11.35 -13.17
N SER A 6 -8.79 10.60 -12.77
CA SER A 6 -9.38 10.71 -11.43
C SER A 6 -8.29 10.55 -10.36
N SER A 7 -8.54 11.09 -9.16
CA SER A 7 -7.61 10.95 -8.04
C SER A 7 -7.42 9.48 -7.65
N PRO A 8 -6.19 9.05 -7.34
CA PRO A 8 -5.91 7.65 -7.04
C PRO A 8 -6.42 7.25 -5.65
N VAL A 9 -6.55 5.93 -5.46
CA VAL A 9 -6.68 5.28 -4.16
C VAL A 9 -5.31 4.77 -3.73
N LEU A 10 -4.83 5.21 -2.56
CA LEU A 10 -3.59 4.75 -1.93
C LEU A 10 -3.93 3.71 -0.87
N ILE A 11 -3.52 2.47 -1.06
CA ILE A 11 -3.66 1.43 -0.04
C ILE A 11 -2.35 1.37 0.72
N VAL A 12 -2.34 1.96 1.92
CA VAL A 12 -1.18 2.12 2.79
C VAL A 12 -1.29 1.25 4.05
N GLY A 13 -0.20 1.11 4.77
CA GLY A 13 -0.10 0.33 5.99
C GLY A 13 1.25 -0.36 6.12
N ALA A 14 1.55 -0.90 7.29
CA ALA A 14 2.77 -1.65 7.53
C ALA A 14 2.85 -2.91 6.65
N HIS A 15 4.06 -3.40 6.41
CA HIS A 15 4.24 -4.74 5.85
C HIS A 15 3.50 -5.76 6.73
N ARG A 16 2.81 -6.72 6.10
CA ARG A 16 2.05 -7.80 6.77
C ARG A 16 0.80 -7.36 7.52
N SER A 17 0.32 -6.12 7.33
CA SER A 17 -0.93 -5.61 7.91
C SER A 17 -2.22 -6.02 7.18
N GLY A 18 -2.13 -6.83 6.11
CA GLY A 18 -3.32 -7.23 5.34
C GLY A 18 -3.57 -6.40 4.07
N THR A 19 -2.69 -5.44 3.74
CA THR A 19 -2.79 -4.59 2.54
C THR A 19 -2.94 -5.39 1.23
N THR A 20 -2.35 -6.58 1.12
CA THR A 20 -2.48 -7.45 -0.06
C THR A 20 -3.90 -8.01 -0.22
N ALA A 21 -4.52 -8.45 0.87
CA ALA A 21 -5.89 -8.96 0.87
C ALA A 21 -6.88 -7.84 0.54
N THR A 22 -6.70 -6.68 1.16
CA THR A 22 -7.50 -5.47 0.90
C THR A 22 -7.38 -5.03 -0.57
N ALA A 23 -6.16 -4.97 -1.12
CA ALA A 23 -5.95 -4.60 -2.52
C ALA A 23 -6.65 -5.58 -3.47
N ARG A 24 -6.54 -6.89 -3.22
CA ARG A 24 -7.20 -7.92 -4.02
C ARG A 24 -8.72 -7.78 -3.98
N ALA A 25 -9.29 -7.55 -2.80
CA ALA A 25 -10.72 -7.36 -2.65
C ALA A 25 -11.20 -6.10 -3.39
N LEU A 26 -10.49 -4.97 -3.26
CA LEU A 26 -10.82 -3.74 -3.98
C LEU A 26 -10.68 -3.88 -5.51
N GLU A 27 -9.74 -4.70 -6.01
CA GLU A 27 -9.68 -5.03 -7.44
C GLU A 27 -10.91 -5.80 -7.91
N LEU A 28 -11.40 -6.75 -7.13
CA LEU A 28 -12.64 -7.48 -7.42
C LEU A 28 -13.85 -6.53 -7.43
N LEU A 29 -13.81 -5.46 -6.64
CA LEU A 29 -14.81 -4.38 -6.67
C LEU A 29 -14.58 -3.35 -7.80
N GLY A 30 -13.54 -3.52 -8.62
CA GLY A 30 -13.32 -2.70 -9.82
C GLY A 30 -12.20 -1.68 -9.74
N LEU A 31 -11.46 -1.58 -8.62
CA LEU A 31 -10.28 -0.72 -8.52
C LEU A 31 -9.17 -1.22 -9.45
N GLN A 32 -8.59 -0.32 -10.24
CA GLN A 32 -7.50 -0.63 -11.17
C GLN A 32 -6.15 -0.38 -10.49
N ILE A 33 -5.40 -1.42 -10.11
CA ILE A 33 -4.10 -1.27 -9.44
C ILE A 33 -2.89 -1.53 -10.36
N GLY A 34 -3.07 -1.63 -11.67
CA GLY A 34 -2.00 -1.81 -12.64
C GLY A 34 -1.78 -3.26 -13.07
N GLN A 35 -0.70 -3.52 -13.83
CA GLN A 35 -0.41 -4.81 -14.47
C GLN A 35 0.97 -5.39 -14.13
N HIS A 36 1.93 -4.55 -13.71
CA HIS A 36 3.28 -4.97 -13.34
C HIS A 36 3.37 -5.24 -11.84
N LEU A 37 2.55 -6.17 -11.37
CA LEU A 37 2.46 -6.51 -9.96
C LEU A 37 3.35 -7.71 -9.64
N ASP A 38 3.88 -7.72 -8.43
CA ASP A 38 4.49 -8.91 -7.84
C ASP A 38 3.42 -9.85 -7.24
N SER A 39 3.86 -10.91 -6.56
CA SER A 39 2.98 -11.86 -5.86
C SER A 39 2.16 -11.23 -4.72
N HIS A 40 2.59 -10.08 -4.23
CA HIS A 40 1.92 -9.31 -3.17
C HIS A 40 1.04 -8.17 -3.70
N ARG A 41 0.78 -8.13 -5.01
CA ARG A 41 -0.01 -7.08 -5.68
C ARG A 41 0.64 -5.70 -5.57
N GLU A 42 1.96 -5.63 -5.50
CA GLU A 42 2.75 -4.39 -5.46
C GLU A 42 3.28 -4.05 -6.85
N SER A 43 3.17 -2.78 -7.23
CA SER A 43 3.74 -2.30 -8.48
C SER A 43 5.28 -2.33 -8.41
N ARG A 44 5.92 -3.23 -9.14
CA ARG A 44 7.39 -3.33 -9.19
C ARG A 44 8.08 -2.02 -9.58
N PRO A 45 7.59 -1.24 -10.58
CA PRO A 45 8.19 0.05 -10.88
C PRO A 45 8.04 1.05 -9.73
N LEU A 46 6.95 1.01 -8.97
CA LEU A 46 6.74 1.88 -7.82
C LEU A 46 7.61 1.46 -6.64
N GLN A 47 7.75 0.14 -6.38
CA GLN A 47 8.70 -0.39 -5.40
C GLN A 47 10.09 0.15 -5.69
N LYS A 48 10.56 -0.03 -6.94
CA LYS A 48 11.88 0.46 -7.34
C LYS A 48 12.02 1.97 -7.14
N LEU A 49 11.00 2.75 -7.48
CA LEU A 49 11.01 4.20 -7.29
C LEU A 49 11.22 4.60 -5.82
N HIS A 50 10.51 3.93 -4.91
CA HIS A 50 10.66 4.17 -3.47
C HIS A 50 12.01 3.65 -2.95
N GLU A 51 12.45 2.47 -3.37
CA GLU A 51 13.73 1.89 -2.98
C GLU A 51 14.91 2.75 -3.41
N ASP A 52 14.92 3.21 -4.67
CA ASP A 52 15.97 4.08 -5.19
C ASP A 52 16.08 5.39 -4.38
N TYR A 53 14.94 5.95 -3.95
CA TYR A 53 14.96 7.15 -3.12
C TYR A 53 15.39 6.86 -1.67
N LEU A 54 14.90 5.78 -1.07
CA LEU A 54 15.32 5.37 0.28
C LEU A 54 16.84 5.16 0.34
N GLN A 55 17.40 4.42 -0.63
CA GLN A 55 18.84 4.21 -0.73
C GLN A 55 19.63 5.52 -0.85
N ARG A 56 19.12 6.46 -1.64
CA ARG A 56 19.75 7.78 -1.82
C ARG A 56 19.92 8.54 -0.50
N VAL A 57 19.01 8.35 0.45
CA VAL A 57 19.02 9.01 1.76
C VAL A 57 19.52 8.09 2.88
N GLY A 58 20.16 6.96 2.55
CA GLY A 58 20.71 6.00 3.50
C GLY A 58 19.66 5.22 4.28
N ALA A 59 18.45 5.10 3.73
CA ALA A 59 17.33 4.38 4.35
C ALA A 59 17.00 3.09 3.60
N ALA A 60 16.17 2.27 4.23
CA ALA A 60 15.54 1.09 3.64
C ALA A 60 14.14 0.90 4.21
N TRP A 61 13.32 0.07 3.56
CA TRP A 61 11.97 -0.20 4.07
C TRP A 61 11.97 -0.80 5.49
N TYR A 62 13.01 -1.57 5.82
CA TYR A 62 13.22 -2.14 7.15
C TYR A 62 13.99 -1.21 8.10
N ASN A 63 14.60 -0.14 7.61
CA ASN A 63 15.24 0.91 8.39
C ASN A 63 14.79 2.28 7.87
N PRO A 64 13.55 2.74 8.15
CA PRO A 64 12.98 3.96 7.60
C PRO A 64 13.46 5.24 8.32
N GLN A 65 14.14 5.15 9.46
CA GLN A 65 14.47 6.31 10.31
C GLN A 65 15.26 7.42 9.58
N PRO A 66 16.31 7.13 8.76
CA PRO A 66 17.00 8.19 8.03
C PRO A 66 16.06 8.95 7.07
N PHE A 67 15.15 8.24 6.40
CA PHE A 67 14.17 8.85 5.52
C PHE A 67 13.16 9.71 6.29
N LEU A 68 12.63 9.21 7.40
CA LEU A 68 11.66 9.96 8.22
C LEU A 68 12.27 11.25 8.78
N LYS A 69 13.54 11.18 9.22
CA LYS A 69 14.28 12.37 9.64
C LYS A 69 14.45 13.37 8.48
N TRP A 70 14.80 12.86 7.28
CA TRP A 70 15.00 13.69 6.10
C TRP A 70 13.69 14.35 5.64
N ILE A 71 12.62 13.57 5.43
CA ILE A 71 11.33 14.09 4.95
C ILE A 71 10.63 15.00 5.98
N GLY A 72 11.02 14.94 7.25
CA GLY A 72 10.59 15.86 8.29
C GLY A 72 11.12 17.28 8.12
N THR A 73 12.19 17.48 7.32
CA THR A 73 12.71 18.81 6.97
C THR A 73 11.98 19.40 5.77
N ALA A 74 11.94 20.73 5.66
CA ALA A 74 11.36 21.41 4.50
C ALA A 74 12.09 21.03 3.19
N GLU A 75 13.42 20.96 3.24
CA GLU A 75 14.26 20.57 2.10
C GLU A 75 13.99 19.14 1.66
N GLY A 76 13.99 18.18 2.60
CA GLY A 76 13.74 16.77 2.31
C GLY A 76 12.35 16.52 1.75
N LYS A 77 11.34 17.21 2.26
CA LYS A 77 9.98 17.16 1.75
C LYS A 77 9.90 17.64 0.31
N GLN A 78 10.53 18.80 0.02
CA GLN A 78 10.58 19.38 -1.31
C GLN A 78 11.37 18.50 -2.31
N ASP A 79 12.52 17.97 -1.91
CA ASP A 79 13.35 17.07 -2.74
C ASP A 79 12.59 15.78 -3.06
N CYS A 80 11.97 15.13 -2.07
CA CYS A 80 11.17 13.93 -2.27
C CYS A 80 10.00 14.16 -3.24
N SER A 81 9.22 15.22 -3.03
CA SER A 81 8.10 15.58 -3.89
C SER A 81 8.54 15.90 -5.32
N SER A 82 9.66 16.58 -5.47
CA SER A 82 10.25 16.90 -6.79
C SER A 82 10.72 15.64 -7.52
N TYR A 83 11.39 14.73 -6.80
CA TYR A 83 11.81 13.43 -7.32
C TYR A 83 10.61 12.62 -7.82
N LEU A 84 9.58 12.45 -6.99
CA LEU A 84 8.38 11.71 -7.36
C LEU A 84 7.67 12.35 -8.55
N ARG A 85 7.47 13.67 -8.52
CA ARG A 85 6.81 14.45 -9.60
C ARG A 85 7.54 14.31 -10.92
N THR A 86 8.86 14.36 -10.92
CA THR A 86 9.69 14.20 -12.12
C THR A 86 9.52 12.81 -12.74
N ASN A 87 9.55 11.77 -11.91
CA ASN A 87 9.38 10.39 -12.36
C ASN A 87 7.96 10.12 -12.87
N VAL A 88 6.94 10.65 -12.20
CA VAL A 88 5.54 10.55 -12.65
C VAL A 88 5.35 11.22 -14.00
N ARG A 89 5.90 12.42 -14.22
CA ARG A 89 5.83 13.12 -15.51
C ARG A 89 6.49 12.34 -16.63
N ARG A 90 7.66 11.74 -16.38
CA ARG A 90 8.43 10.98 -17.37
C ARG A 90 7.84 9.61 -17.68
N GLY A 91 7.08 9.04 -16.79
CA GLY A 91 6.70 7.64 -16.94
C GLY A 91 5.46 7.18 -16.18
N PHE A 92 4.39 7.98 -16.12
CA PHE A 92 3.14 7.62 -15.44
C PHE A 92 2.69 6.18 -15.72
N ALA A 93 2.56 5.83 -17.01
CA ALA A 93 2.11 4.49 -17.40
C ALA A 93 3.07 3.38 -16.93
N ARG A 94 4.37 3.65 -16.90
CA ARG A 94 5.38 2.69 -16.44
C ARG A 94 5.35 2.53 -14.92
N ILE A 95 5.25 3.63 -14.17
CA ILE A 95 5.29 3.64 -12.70
C ILE A 95 4.05 2.93 -12.14
N PHE A 96 2.89 3.22 -12.68
CA PHE A 96 1.63 2.61 -12.22
C PHE A 96 1.31 1.28 -12.93
N GLY A 97 2.24 0.73 -13.71
CA GLY A 97 2.17 -0.62 -14.24
C GLY A 97 1.26 -0.81 -15.44
N TYR A 98 0.97 0.25 -16.21
CA TYR A 98 0.18 0.13 -17.43
C TYR A 98 1.07 -0.20 -18.63
N ARG A 99 0.98 -1.42 -19.14
CA ARG A 99 1.74 -1.87 -20.30
C ARG A 99 1.21 -1.30 -21.62
N ARG A 100 2.13 -1.19 -22.63
CA ARG A 100 1.78 -0.93 -24.03
C ARG A 100 1.35 -2.24 -24.73
N ASN A 101 0.27 -2.85 -24.25
CA ASN A 101 -0.37 -4.01 -24.86
C ASN A 101 -1.90 -3.77 -24.91
N PRO A 102 -2.69 -4.62 -25.59
CA PRO A 102 -4.15 -4.41 -25.69
C PRO A 102 -4.85 -4.23 -24.35
N LYS A 103 -4.46 -5.01 -23.32
CA LYS A 103 -5.01 -4.90 -21.95
C LYS A 103 -4.66 -3.56 -21.31
N GLY A 104 -3.42 -3.10 -21.45
CA GLY A 104 -2.97 -1.80 -20.94
C GLY A 104 -3.62 -0.63 -21.68
N LEU A 105 -3.81 -0.76 -22.98
CA LEU A 105 -4.53 0.26 -23.77
C LEU A 105 -5.99 0.35 -23.32
N TRP A 106 -6.68 -0.79 -23.19
CA TRP A 106 -8.04 -0.85 -22.69
C TRP A 106 -8.18 -0.26 -21.28
N LEU A 107 -7.23 -0.53 -20.40
CA LEU A 107 -7.18 0.04 -19.06
C LEU A 107 -7.04 1.57 -19.09
N ARG A 108 -6.17 2.10 -19.96
CA ARG A 108 -6.03 3.56 -20.17
C ARG A 108 -7.32 4.20 -20.69
N VAL A 109 -8.04 3.50 -21.57
CA VAL A 109 -9.36 3.93 -22.04
C VAL A 109 -10.33 4.01 -20.85
N ARG A 110 -10.42 2.96 -20.03
CA ARG A 110 -11.28 2.97 -18.84
C ARG A 110 -10.96 4.12 -17.87
N LEU A 111 -9.68 4.41 -17.66
CA LEU A 111 -9.26 5.54 -16.82
C LEU A 111 -9.72 6.88 -17.39
N ASN A 112 -9.68 7.05 -18.72
CA ASN A 112 -10.20 8.26 -19.37
C ASN A 112 -11.74 8.38 -19.22
N PHE A 113 -12.45 7.26 -19.04
CA PHE A 113 -13.88 7.21 -18.76
C PHE A 113 -14.21 7.14 -17.25
N GLY A 114 -13.28 7.55 -16.39
CA GLY A 114 -13.52 7.73 -14.95
C GLY A 114 -13.40 6.47 -14.11
N ALA A 115 -12.81 5.37 -14.63
CA ALA A 115 -12.53 4.21 -13.79
C ALA A 115 -11.61 4.61 -12.63
N ARG A 116 -11.91 4.11 -11.45
CA ARG A 116 -11.09 4.33 -10.26
C ARG A 116 -9.80 3.53 -10.35
N TRP A 117 -8.69 4.15 -9.98
CA TRP A 117 -7.38 3.56 -10.01
C TRP A 117 -6.62 3.87 -8.73
N GLY A 118 -5.56 3.11 -8.50
CA GLY A 118 -4.73 3.31 -7.33
C GLY A 118 -3.58 2.33 -7.30
N TRP A 119 -2.95 2.21 -6.17
CA TRP A 119 -1.88 1.23 -5.96
C TRP A 119 -1.79 0.79 -4.51
N LYS A 120 -1.17 -0.35 -4.32
CA LYS A 120 -0.75 -0.87 -3.03
C LYS A 120 0.77 -1.07 -3.06
N GLU A 121 1.44 -0.41 -2.14
CA GLU A 121 2.84 -0.59 -1.86
C GLU A 121 3.11 -0.06 -0.44
N PRO A 122 3.56 -0.91 0.50
CA PRO A 122 3.67 -0.51 1.91
C PRO A 122 4.55 0.72 2.16
N ARG A 123 5.64 0.90 1.39
CA ARG A 123 6.51 2.09 1.50
C ARG A 123 5.77 3.38 1.18
N THR A 124 4.69 3.31 0.39
CA THR A 124 3.83 4.47 0.13
C THR A 124 3.36 5.13 1.44
N THR A 125 3.21 4.37 2.52
CA THR A 125 2.87 4.90 3.85
C THR A 125 3.85 5.98 4.29
N LEU A 126 5.14 5.74 4.09
CA LEU A 126 6.20 6.70 4.44
C LEU A 126 6.24 7.89 3.47
N PHE A 127 5.98 7.63 2.18
CA PHE A 127 6.00 8.63 1.10
C PHE A 127 4.68 9.38 0.94
N ALA A 128 3.63 9.02 1.68
CA ALA A 128 2.29 9.57 1.47
C ALA A 128 2.23 11.11 1.54
N PRO A 129 2.94 11.81 2.45
CA PRO A 129 2.96 13.27 2.44
C PRO A 129 3.43 13.85 1.10
N ALA A 130 4.47 13.27 0.49
CA ALA A 130 4.97 13.71 -0.82
C ALA A 130 4.04 13.31 -1.98
N TRP A 131 3.37 12.16 -1.89
CA TRP A 131 2.35 11.76 -2.86
C TRP A 131 1.12 12.67 -2.83
N LEU A 132 0.70 13.13 -1.65
CA LEU A 132 -0.43 14.07 -1.50
C LEU A 132 -0.13 15.44 -2.11
N GLU A 133 1.13 15.87 -2.20
CA GLU A 133 1.49 17.07 -2.96
C GLU A 133 1.30 16.91 -4.48
N ILE A 134 1.32 15.67 -4.98
CA ILE A 134 1.10 15.36 -6.40
C ILE A 134 -0.37 15.08 -6.68
N PHE A 135 -1.04 14.40 -5.76
CA PHE A 135 -2.44 13.98 -5.81
C PHE A 135 -3.18 14.42 -4.54
N PRO A 136 -3.47 15.72 -4.35
CA PRO A 136 -4.07 16.24 -3.11
C PRO A 136 -5.44 15.62 -2.81
N GLU A 137 -6.17 15.19 -3.83
CA GLU A 137 -7.49 14.56 -3.71
C GLU A 137 -7.40 13.01 -3.64
N ALA A 138 -6.21 12.43 -3.41
CA ALA A 138 -6.06 10.99 -3.31
C ALA A 138 -6.87 10.46 -2.11
N ARG A 139 -7.53 9.32 -2.31
CA ARG A 139 -8.17 8.58 -1.21
C ARG A 139 -7.17 7.65 -0.57
N ILE A 140 -7.12 7.65 0.76
CA ILE A 140 -6.17 6.87 1.55
C ILE A 140 -6.92 5.79 2.30
N VAL A 141 -6.67 4.54 1.97
CA VAL A 141 -7.12 3.38 2.75
C VAL A 141 -5.94 2.91 3.60
N HIS A 142 -5.95 3.28 4.88
CA HIS A 142 -4.91 2.88 5.83
C HIS A 142 -5.28 1.58 6.52
N VAL A 143 -4.65 0.50 6.08
CA VAL A 143 -4.88 -0.84 6.63
C VAL A 143 -4.02 -1.04 7.87
N VAL A 144 -4.67 -1.18 9.00
CA VAL A 144 -4.08 -1.37 10.31
C VAL A 144 -4.35 -2.80 10.77
N ARG A 145 -3.37 -3.41 11.38
CA ARG A 145 -3.44 -4.74 11.98
C ARG A 145 -2.80 -4.70 13.37
N ASP A 146 -3.19 -5.64 14.23
CA ASP A 146 -2.49 -5.86 15.49
C ASP A 146 -0.97 -5.88 15.27
N ALA A 147 -0.25 -5.05 16.04
CA ALA A 147 1.17 -4.78 15.79
C ALA A 147 2.03 -6.02 16.06
N GLU A 148 1.70 -6.81 17.07
CA GLU A 148 2.44 -8.03 17.41
C GLU A 148 2.22 -9.11 16.35
N ALA A 149 0.99 -9.26 15.86
CA ALA A 149 0.66 -10.20 14.79
C ALA A 149 1.35 -9.82 13.48
N ALA A 150 1.44 -8.54 13.14
CA ALA A 150 2.15 -8.05 11.97
C ALA A 150 3.67 -8.27 12.12
N ALA A 151 4.24 -7.92 13.27
CA ALA A 151 5.67 -8.08 13.58
C ALA A 151 6.09 -9.55 13.56
N SER A 152 5.32 -10.44 14.20
CA SER A 152 5.54 -11.88 14.16
C SER A 152 5.54 -12.41 12.73
N SER A 153 4.60 -11.93 11.90
CA SER A 153 4.52 -12.33 10.49
C SER A 153 5.69 -11.80 9.63
N ILE A 154 6.28 -10.64 9.96
CA ILE A 154 7.51 -10.14 9.34
C ILE A 154 8.67 -11.05 9.69
N ARG A 155 8.87 -11.32 10.99
CA ARG A 155 9.93 -12.17 11.50
C ARG A 155 9.85 -13.60 10.93
N GLU A 156 8.67 -14.22 10.96
CA GLU A 156 8.47 -15.56 10.42
C GLU A 156 8.84 -15.65 8.92
N ARG A 157 8.49 -14.63 8.14
CA ARG A 157 8.89 -14.55 6.73
C ARG A 157 10.41 -14.46 6.58
N GLU A 158 11.05 -13.62 7.36
CA GLU A 158 12.50 -13.45 7.36
C GLU A 158 13.22 -14.76 7.68
N LEU A 159 12.80 -15.45 8.75
CA LEU A 159 13.39 -16.74 9.13
C LEU A 159 13.21 -17.82 8.06
N LYS A 160 12.08 -17.80 7.32
CA LYS A 160 11.87 -18.71 6.18
C LYS A 160 12.81 -18.41 5.02
N PHE A 161 13.08 -17.14 4.71
CA PHE A 161 14.03 -16.75 3.67
C PHE A 161 15.45 -17.16 4.05
N GLN A 162 15.88 -16.93 5.30
CA GLN A 162 17.18 -17.38 5.78
C GLN A 162 17.32 -18.91 5.73
N ALA A 163 16.28 -19.65 6.12
CA ALA A 163 16.28 -21.11 6.01
C ALA A 163 16.31 -21.62 4.56
N ALA A 164 15.87 -20.81 3.59
CA ALA A 164 15.97 -21.08 2.16
C ALA A 164 17.31 -20.66 1.53
N GLY A 165 18.23 -20.09 2.33
CA GLY A 165 19.56 -19.67 1.89
C GLY A 165 19.62 -18.21 1.39
N ASP A 166 18.55 -17.43 1.54
CA ASP A 166 18.59 -16.02 1.22
C ASP A 166 19.41 -15.23 2.26
N PRO A 167 20.11 -14.16 1.84
CA PRO A 167 20.88 -13.34 2.77
C PRO A 167 19.95 -12.68 3.79
N PRO A 168 20.35 -12.60 5.08
CA PRO A 168 19.53 -12.05 6.14
C PRO A 168 19.30 -10.54 5.94
N THR A 169 18.05 -10.13 6.10
CA THR A 169 17.74 -8.70 6.21
C THR A 169 18.09 -8.22 7.63
N PRO A 170 18.88 -7.13 7.76
CA PRO A 170 19.31 -6.68 9.09
C PRO A 170 18.16 -6.53 10.09
N ASN A 171 18.35 -7.10 11.27
CA ASN A 171 17.48 -7.02 12.44
C ASN A 171 16.08 -7.68 12.32
N LEU A 172 15.63 -8.13 11.14
CA LEU A 172 14.29 -8.68 10.99
C LEU A 172 14.09 -10.08 11.63
N ALA A 173 15.16 -10.73 12.06
CA ALA A 173 15.07 -11.92 12.91
C ALA A 173 14.65 -11.62 14.36
N HIS A 174 14.74 -10.36 14.79
CA HIS A 174 14.41 -9.91 16.15
C HIS A 174 12.99 -9.35 16.24
N LEU A 175 12.13 -9.98 17.06
CA LEU A 175 10.72 -9.60 17.18
C LEU A 175 10.55 -8.15 17.63
N ASN A 176 11.31 -7.70 18.62
CA ASN A 176 11.23 -6.33 19.12
C ASN A 176 11.51 -5.29 18.04
N TYR A 177 12.48 -5.57 17.17
CA TYR A 177 12.78 -4.72 16.03
C TYR A 177 11.62 -4.69 15.03
N CYS A 178 11.03 -5.84 14.72
CA CYS A 178 9.85 -5.93 13.86
C CYS A 178 8.66 -5.17 14.44
N THR A 179 8.46 -5.23 15.78
CA THR A 179 7.40 -4.48 16.46
C THR A 179 7.61 -2.97 16.34
N GLN A 180 8.82 -2.47 16.59
CA GLN A 180 9.17 -1.06 16.40
C GLN A 180 9.00 -0.62 14.94
N LEU A 181 9.38 -1.47 13.99
CA LEU A 181 9.18 -1.19 12.57
C LEU A 181 7.71 -1.05 12.21
N VAL A 182 6.86 -1.97 12.67
CA VAL A 182 5.41 -1.90 12.47
C VAL A 182 4.83 -0.64 13.08
N GLN A 183 5.20 -0.31 14.32
CA GLN A 183 4.76 0.91 15.01
C GLN A 183 5.17 2.18 14.25
N THR A 184 6.38 2.20 13.67
CA THR A 184 6.84 3.31 12.83
C THR A 184 5.95 3.52 11.60
N TYR A 185 5.58 2.44 10.91
CA TYR A 185 4.66 2.51 9.77
C TYR A 185 3.23 2.90 10.20
N LEU A 186 2.75 2.40 11.33
CA LEU A 186 1.45 2.77 11.89
C LEU A 186 1.40 4.27 12.18
N ALA A 187 2.39 4.79 12.90
CA ALA A 187 2.48 6.21 13.23
C ALA A 187 2.53 7.10 11.96
N ALA A 188 3.31 6.69 10.94
CA ALA A 188 3.36 7.40 9.67
C ALA A 188 2.01 7.38 8.93
N GLY A 189 1.26 6.29 9.02
CA GLY A 189 -0.08 6.19 8.44
C GLY A 189 -1.12 7.00 9.20
N GLU A 190 -1.02 7.08 10.53
CA GLU A 190 -1.94 7.85 11.38
C GLU A 190 -1.78 9.36 11.20
N GLN A 191 -0.58 9.84 10.86
CA GLN A 191 -0.36 11.25 10.49
C GLN A 191 -1.16 11.70 9.25
N LEU A 192 -1.73 10.76 8.49
CA LEU A 192 -2.57 11.06 7.34
C LEU A 192 -4.05 11.25 7.71
N ALA A 193 -4.43 11.04 8.97
CA ALA A 193 -5.82 11.07 9.43
C ALA A 193 -6.49 12.45 9.29
N ASP A 194 -5.70 13.54 9.24
CA ASP A 194 -6.22 14.89 8.99
C ASP A 194 -6.66 15.12 7.54
N SER A 195 -6.34 14.18 6.63
CA SER A 195 -6.82 14.26 5.24
C SER A 195 -8.32 13.97 5.19
N PRO A 196 -9.13 14.80 4.51
CA PRO A 196 -10.57 14.57 4.36
C PRO A 196 -10.88 13.29 3.58
N ASN A 197 -9.92 12.76 2.86
CA ASN A 197 -10.01 11.55 2.06
C ASN A 197 -9.27 10.38 2.70
N TYR A 198 -9.30 10.26 4.02
CA TYR A 198 -8.67 9.19 4.77
C TYR A 198 -9.70 8.25 5.38
N GLN A 199 -9.47 6.94 5.23
CA GLN A 199 -10.22 5.89 5.93
C GLN A 199 -9.26 4.88 6.55
N ARG A 200 -9.33 4.73 7.87
CA ARG A 200 -8.68 3.67 8.62
C ARG A 200 -9.50 2.38 8.49
N LEU A 201 -8.82 1.29 8.18
CA LEU A 201 -9.38 -0.06 8.09
C LEU A 201 -8.66 -0.97 9.07
N GLN A 202 -9.36 -1.44 10.10
CA GLN A 202 -8.86 -2.50 10.96
C GLN A 202 -8.98 -3.85 10.23
N PHE A 203 -7.85 -4.54 10.04
CA PHE A 203 -7.83 -5.77 9.25
C PHE A 203 -8.61 -6.90 9.91
N GLU A 204 -8.63 -6.97 11.24
CA GLU A 204 -9.41 -7.92 12.02
C GLU A 204 -10.93 -7.73 11.82
N GLU A 205 -11.40 -6.47 11.70
CA GLU A 205 -12.80 -6.17 11.40
C GLU A 205 -13.17 -6.60 9.97
N LEU A 206 -12.24 -6.37 9.01
CA LEU A 206 -12.41 -6.86 7.64
C LEU A 206 -12.52 -8.39 7.61
N GLN A 207 -11.77 -9.11 8.46
CA GLN A 207 -11.85 -10.56 8.55
C GLN A 207 -13.12 -11.07 9.26
N ALA A 208 -13.62 -10.31 10.22
CA ALA A 208 -14.82 -10.66 10.99
C ALA A 208 -16.11 -10.41 10.19
N ASN A 209 -16.19 -9.33 9.42
CA ASN A 209 -17.35 -8.98 8.62
C ASN A 209 -16.95 -8.46 7.23
N PRO A 210 -16.44 -9.33 6.33
CA PRO A 210 -15.95 -8.89 5.03
C PRO A 210 -16.99 -8.15 4.17
N PRO A 211 -18.27 -8.59 4.09
CA PRO A 211 -19.23 -7.92 3.21
C PRO A 211 -19.47 -6.45 3.60
N ALA A 212 -19.74 -6.19 4.88
CA ALA A 212 -20.03 -4.83 5.35
C ALA A 212 -18.83 -3.91 5.20
N MET A 213 -17.64 -4.39 5.59
CA MET A 213 -16.41 -3.61 5.49
C MET A 213 -16.01 -3.31 4.05
N LEU A 214 -16.22 -4.26 3.12
CA LEU A 214 -15.92 -4.08 1.71
C LEU A 214 -16.93 -3.17 1.01
N GLU A 215 -18.20 -3.20 1.41
CA GLU A 215 -19.21 -2.24 0.92
C GLU A 215 -18.86 -0.81 1.34
N GLN A 216 -18.49 -0.61 2.61
CA GLN A 216 -18.02 0.68 3.13
C GLN A 216 -16.77 1.18 2.38
N LEU A 217 -15.77 0.31 2.20
CA LEU A 217 -14.56 0.65 1.46
C LEU A 217 -14.84 0.94 -0.02
N GLY A 218 -15.73 0.18 -0.64
CA GLY A 218 -16.16 0.41 -2.02
C GLY A 218 -16.77 1.79 -2.20
N ASN A 219 -17.67 2.17 -1.29
CA ASN A 219 -18.27 3.50 -1.26
C ASN A 219 -17.24 4.60 -1.03
N PHE A 220 -16.34 4.41 -0.06
CA PHE A 220 -15.23 5.34 0.18
C PHE A 220 -14.34 5.51 -1.04
N CYS A 221 -14.02 4.43 -1.75
CA CYS A 221 -13.21 4.46 -2.96
C CYS A 221 -14.00 4.91 -4.20
N ASP A 222 -15.30 5.24 -4.07
CA ASP A 222 -16.21 5.59 -5.17
C ASP A 222 -16.22 4.50 -6.27
N LEU A 223 -16.33 3.25 -5.83
CA LEU A 223 -16.48 2.07 -6.67
C LEU A 223 -17.97 1.73 -6.82
N ARG A 224 -18.35 1.30 -8.01
CA ARG A 224 -19.71 0.75 -8.23
C ARG A 224 -19.75 -0.69 -7.72
N VAL A 225 -20.22 -0.86 -6.47
CA VAL A 225 -20.23 -2.17 -5.81
C VAL A 225 -21.50 -2.93 -6.25
N ALA A 226 -21.33 -3.86 -7.19
CA ALA A 226 -22.39 -4.79 -7.53
C ALA A 226 -22.43 -5.95 -6.51
N ARG A 227 -23.63 -6.45 -6.17
CA ARG A 227 -23.81 -7.52 -5.17
C ARG A 227 -22.96 -8.77 -5.48
N ARG A 228 -22.85 -9.14 -6.77
CA ARG A 228 -22.00 -10.27 -7.22
C ARG A 228 -20.51 -10.04 -6.91
N ASP A 229 -20.03 -8.85 -7.20
CA ASP A 229 -18.62 -8.51 -7.01
C ASP A 229 -18.27 -8.43 -5.51
N LEU A 230 -19.22 -7.93 -4.70
CA LEU A 230 -19.10 -7.90 -3.24
C LEU A 230 -18.96 -9.31 -2.67
N SER A 231 -19.77 -10.27 -3.12
CA SER A 231 -19.69 -11.67 -2.68
C SER A 231 -18.35 -12.29 -3.04
N ALA A 232 -17.85 -12.06 -4.27
CA ALA A 232 -16.55 -12.55 -4.70
C ALA A 232 -15.38 -11.91 -3.91
N ALA A 233 -15.46 -10.61 -3.66
CA ALA A 233 -14.47 -9.88 -2.86
C ALA A 233 -14.46 -10.38 -1.40
N ALA A 234 -15.62 -10.56 -0.78
CA ALA A 234 -15.75 -11.08 0.57
C ALA A 234 -15.17 -12.50 0.69
N ALA A 235 -15.46 -13.39 -0.25
CA ALA A 235 -14.92 -14.75 -0.29
C ALA A 235 -13.39 -14.78 -0.46
N SER A 236 -12.77 -13.72 -0.96
CA SER A 236 -11.30 -13.59 -1.08
C SER A 236 -10.59 -13.29 0.24
N ILE A 237 -11.32 -12.80 1.25
CA ILE A 237 -10.79 -12.51 2.58
C ILE A 237 -10.75 -13.80 3.40
N ARG A 238 -9.57 -14.20 3.81
CA ARG A 238 -9.41 -15.38 4.67
C ARG A 238 -9.78 -15.01 6.12
N PRO A 239 -10.55 -15.85 6.82
CA PRO A 239 -10.84 -15.64 8.22
C PRO A 239 -9.54 -15.62 9.06
N ALA A 240 -9.59 -14.97 10.22
CA ALA A 240 -8.50 -15.00 11.18
C ALA A 240 -8.18 -16.46 11.53
N ARG A 241 -6.89 -16.82 11.51
CA ARG A 241 -6.48 -18.12 12.05
C ARG A 241 -6.69 -18.07 13.58
N VAL A 242 -7.56 -18.89 14.10
CA VAL A 242 -7.66 -19.13 15.53
C VAL A 242 -6.31 -19.72 15.94
N ARG A 243 -5.50 -18.98 16.69
CA ARG A 243 -4.34 -19.59 17.37
C ARG A 243 -4.94 -20.52 18.42
N SER A 244 -4.80 -21.82 18.21
CA SER A 244 -5.02 -22.77 19.29
C SER A 244 -4.00 -22.45 20.36
N THR A 245 -4.44 -21.86 21.44
CA THR A 245 -3.74 -21.82 22.71
C THR A 245 -3.73 -23.24 23.26
N PHE A 246 -2.83 -24.06 22.78
CA PHE A 246 -2.46 -25.26 23.52
C PHE A 246 -1.34 -24.84 24.47
N SER A 247 -1.74 -24.88 25.74
CA SER A 247 -0.93 -24.80 26.95
C SER A 247 0.31 -25.68 26.90
#